data_c6a495a55ca756713b0ef33796d56a3c
#
_entry.id   c6a495a55ca756713b0ef33796d56a3c
#
_cell.length_a   1.000
_cell.length_b   1.000
_cell.length_c   1.000
_cell.angle_alpha   90.00
_cell.angle_beta   90.00
_cell.angle_gamma   90.00
#
_symmetry.space_group_name_H-M   'P 1'
#
loop_
_entity.id
_entity.type
_entity.pdbx_description
1 polymer ?
#
loop_
_entity_poly.entity_id
_entity_poly.type
_entity_poly.pdbx_seq_one_letter_code
_entity_poly.pdbx_strand_id
1 'polypeptide(L)'
;MAKNLLISVNHNTGLTFFCFFILHFLFVGRVFAQTAVLSGGGDVFNGSGESLAVSIGETVSGQYDYSLASGVVGQAGVQQPFEWLIPGLQLKTRLHYLNAVQSPLPSVLIQLRNSQGQQMAVGTTDAQGTADLGMVMDGNYSLVISDNRAWSGVNGTDALLVNRAFTGMSALSGLKALAGDVNLNSHLNNNDALLIMRRTSGSLASFGSSGDWRYSLNHVQVQRQPHQVEQIVGIDALFAGDVNGSYVPGLAPRSQWIALDSQGFIGSQEGLYEIPLRLTGSMDLGAVTLSLELPERVQVYAIRCTRPEISGGLTYHQVGQKLTVVWYGVAPWVVREGEEVLILEVKGEAEGRIRLNRAQSELANGWGEVRDDWQWSAPILRKEVFNSWQVLAYPNPFQSSTNFHLSWPSAGRWSVEVRDMAGRLIWSKNQTVQGPGRIDLPLESMNWSAGAYKAECVFEPTESTSYNVAVRRVLSILKKP
;
A
#
# COMPACT_ATOMS: atom_id res chain seq x y z
N MET A 1 33.68 -28.56 26.54
CA MET A 1 34.65 -29.65 26.31
C MET A 1 34.50 -30.67 27.43
N ALA A 2 33.80 -31.73 27.17
CA ALA A 2 33.67 -32.85 28.12
C ALA A 2 34.96 -33.67 28.11
N LYS A 3 35.59 -33.77 29.26
CA LYS A 3 36.72 -34.72 29.45
C LYS A 3 36.12 -36.04 29.93
N ASN A 4 36.17 -37.05 29.13
CA ASN A 4 35.83 -38.40 29.51
C ASN A 4 36.86 -38.93 30.51
N LEU A 5 36.45 -39.26 31.71
CA LEU A 5 37.27 -39.95 32.69
C LEU A 5 36.88 -41.42 32.70
N LEU A 6 37.73 -42.27 32.09
CA LEU A 6 37.62 -43.72 32.16
C LEU A 6 38.30 -44.20 33.43
N ILE A 7 37.56 -44.78 34.37
CA ILE A 7 38.11 -45.43 35.55
C ILE A 7 38.02 -46.95 35.35
N SER A 8 39.15 -47.62 35.15
CA SER A 8 39.22 -49.06 35.12
C SER A 8 39.51 -49.55 36.52
N VAL A 9 38.64 -50.36 37.08
CA VAL A 9 38.88 -51.05 38.38
C VAL A 9 39.18 -52.52 38.13
N ASN A 10 40.38 -52.95 38.46
CA ASN A 10 40.82 -54.32 38.27
C ASN A 10 40.31 -55.22 39.41
N HIS A 11 39.57 -56.25 39.11
CA HIS A 11 39.00 -57.24 40.02
C HIS A 11 40.08 -58.19 40.54
N ASN A 12 40.62 -57.90 41.71
CA ASN A 12 41.17 -58.98 42.54
C ASN A 12 41.39 -58.49 44.00
N THR A 13 40.34 -58.34 44.77
CA THR A 13 40.32 -58.54 46.24
C THR A 13 38.94 -58.15 46.72
N GLY A 14 38.26 -59.00 47.48
CA GLY A 14 36.94 -58.78 48.02
C GLY A 14 36.94 -57.76 49.16
N LEU A 15 36.92 -56.56 48.82
CA LEU A 15 36.71 -55.40 49.68
C LEU A 15 35.69 -54.49 49.08
N THR A 16 34.57 -54.29 49.73
CA THR A 16 33.53 -53.31 49.29
C THR A 16 34.08 -51.92 49.54
N PHE A 17 34.50 -51.22 48.52
CA PHE A 17 34.90 -49.83 48.58
C PHE A 17 33.69 -48.93 48.38
N PHE A 18 33.40 -48.11 49.38
CA PHE A 18 32.51 -46.96 49.26
C PHE A 18 33.34 -45.82 48.60
N CYS A 19 33.14 -45.53 47.35
CA CYS A 19 33.71 -44.36 46.74
C CYS A 19 32.72 -43.21 46.76
N PHE A 20 33.00 -42.18 47.56
CA PHE A 20 32.33 -40.90 47.44
C PHE A 20 33.05 -40.06 46.37
N PHE A 21 32.35 -39.76 45.31
CA PHE A 21 32.84 -38.79 44.36
C PHE A 21 32.08 -37.48 44.52
N ILE A 22 32.78 -36.38 44.83
CA ILE A 22 32.30 -35.04 44.74
C ILE A 22 32.86 -34.48 43.42
N LEU A 23 32.00 -34.39 42.39
CA LEU A 23 32.37 -33.73 41.15
C LEU A 23 32.01 -32.26 41.27
N HIS A 24 32.99 -31.37 41.32
CA HIS A 24 32.77 -29.93 41.25
C HIS A 24 32.80 -29.49 39.77
N PHE A 25 31.64 -29.12 39.22
CA PHE A 25 31.57 -28.37 38.01
C PHE A 25 31.39 -26.90 38.33
N LEU A 26 32.36 -26.10 37.97
CA LEU A 26 32.25 -24.64 37.97
C LEU A 26 31.63 -24.20 36.66
N PHE A 27 30.30 -24.05 36.63
CA PHE A 27 29.62 -23.21 35.64
C PHE A 27 28.65 -22.27 36.39
N VAL A 28 28.53 -21.09 35.85
CA VAL A 28 27.81 -19.98 36.47
C VAL A 28 26.36 -20.37 36.74
N GLY A 29 26.03 -20.60 38.04
CA GLY A 29 24.67 -20.70 38.53
C GLY A 29 24.18 -22.10 38.93
N ARG A 30 24.38 -22.45 40.19
CA ARG A 30 23.83 -23.55 41.00
C ARG A 30 24.41 -24.96 40.79
N VAL A 31 25.15 -25.38 41.78
CA VAL A 31 25.62 -26.76 41.95
C VAL A 31 24.56 -27.57 42.68
N PHE A 32 24.12 -28.68 42.06
CA PHE A 32 23.37 -29.73 42.79
C PHE A 32 24.31 -30.92 42.96
N ALA A 33 24.60 -31.27 44.22
CA ALA A 33 25.29 -32.54 44.54
C ALA A 33 24.25 -33.63 44.76
N GLN A 34 24.27 -34.67 43.94
CA GLN A 34 23.55 -35.91 44.22
C GLN A 34 24.52 -37.02 44.59
N THR A 35 24.20 -37.72 45.67
CA THR A 35 24.94 -38.91 46.08
C THR A 35 24.23 -40.13 45.53
N ALA A 36 24.90 -40.94 44.72
CA ALA A 36 24.37 -42.19 44.21
C ALA A 36 25.23 -43.37 44.66
N VAL A 37 24.64 -44.51 44.97
CA VAL A 37 25.28 -45.76 45.26
C VAL A 37 25.25 -46.60 43.96
N LEU A 38 26.39 -46.90 43.40
CA LEU A 38 26.53 -47.72 42.20
C LEU A 38 26.61 -49.17 42.60
N SER A 39 25.63 -49.98 42.22
CA SER A 39 25.67 -51.46 42.37
C SER A 39 25.59 -52.09 40.99
N GLY A 40 26.73 -52.53 40.43
CA GLY A 40 26.86 -53.39 39.25
C GLY A 40 25.90 -53.11 38.09
N GLY A 41 26.02 -52.00 37.49
CA GLY A 41 25.22 -51.56 36.31
C GLY A 41 25.54 -50.10 35.99
N GLY A 42 25.27 -49.67 34.80
CA GLY A 42 25.40 -48.27 34.44
C GLY A 42 24.24 -47.42 34.98
N ASP A 43 24.50 -46.19 35.38
CA ASP A 43 23.47 -45.27 35.78
C ASP A 43 23.61 -43.93 35.07
N VAL A 44 22.49 -43.26 34.83
CA VAL A 44 22.46 -41.98 34.12
C VAL A 44 21.93 -40.91 35.10
N PHE A 45 22.70 -39.87 35.27
CA PHE A 45 22.37 -38.75 36.13
C PHE A 45 21.98 -37.55 35.28
N ASN A 46 20.80 -37.03 35.45
CA ASN A 46 20.29 -35.84 34.79
C ASN A 46 20.27 -34.65 35.74
N GLY A 47 20.97 -33.57 35.39
CA GLY A 47 20.82 -32.25 35.99
C GLY A 47 20.26 -31.29 34.97
N SER A 48 19.89 -30.10 35.35
CA SER A 48 19.27 -29.06 34.47
C SER A 48 20.10 -28.78 33.21
N GLY A 49 19.87 -29.56 32.14
CA GLY A 49 20.53 -29.42 30.86
C GLY A 49 21.81 -30.23 30.63
N GLU A 50 22.27 -30.98 31.63
CA GLU A 50 23.46 -31.83 31.52
C GLU A 50 23.18 -33.25 31.97
N SER A 51 23.78 -34.22 31.30
CA SER A 51 23.67 -35.65 31.69
C SER A 51 25.05 -36.32 31.71
N LEU A 52 25.22 -37.16 32.72
CA LEU A 52 26.44 -38.00 32.88
C LEU A 52 26.03 -39.45 32.80
N ALA A 53 26.61 -40.18 31.85
CA ALA A 53 26.49 -41.64 31.78
C ALA A 53 27.74 -42.32 32.35
N VAL A 54 27.54 -43.26 33.26
CA VAL A 54 28.61 -44.08 33.81
C VAL A 54 28.24 -45.52 33.59
N SER A 55 29.15 -46.27 32.90
CA SER A 55 29.03 -47.72 32.70
C SER A 55 30.18 -48.40 33.43
N ILE A 56 29.89 -49.37 34.27
CA ILE A 56 30.88 -50.15 35.00
C ILE A 56 30.68 -51.64 34.66
N GLY A 57 31.60 -52.18 33.88
CA GLY A 57 31.90 -53.62 33.84
C GLY A 57 30.88 -54.55 33.18
N GLU A 58 30.04 -54.11 32.24
CA GLU A 58 29.14 -55.01 31.48
C GLU A 58 29.67 -55.36 30.12
N THR A 59 29.72 -56.65 29.80
CA THR A 59 30.03 -57.20 28.47
C THR A 59 28.78 -57.57 27.68
N VAL A 60 27.58 -57.12 28.06
CA VAL A 60 26.33 -57.52 27.41
C VAL A 60 25.88 -56.42 26.48
N SER A 61 25.84 -56.71 25.20
CA SER A 61 25.25 -55.89 24.17
C SER A 61 23.73 -56.14 24.08
N GLY A 62 22.93 -55.31 24.78
CA GLY A 62 21.48 -55.30 24.67
C GLY A 62 20.95 -53.89 24.64
N GLN A 63 20.04 -53.58 23.75
CA GLN A 63 19.33 -52.32 23.74
C GLN A 63 18.08 -52.47 24.59
N TYR A 64 17.98 -51.68 25.65
CA TYR A 64 16.77 -51.60 26.47
C TYR A 64 16.20 -50.20 26.30
N ASP A 65 15.01 -50.14 25.69
CA ASP A 65 14.28 -48.89 25.60
C ASP A 65 13.42 -48.68 26.83
N TYR A 66 13.76 -47.70 27.67
CA TYR A 66 12.90 -47.21 28.73
C TYR A 66 12.30 -45.88 28.34
N SER A 67 11.03 -45.86 27.99
CA SER A 67 10.30 -44.62 27.87
C SER A 67 9.85 -44.15 29.27
N LEU A 68 10.55 -43.21 29.85
CA LEU A 68 10.02 -42.49 31.03
C LEU A 68 9.04 -41.41 30.52
N ALA A 69 8.06 -41.07 31.35
CA ALA A 69 7.08 -40.03 31.07
C ALA A 69 7.70 -38.65 30.75
N SER A 70 9.02 -38.50 30.85
CA SER A 70 9.84 -37.31 30.55
C SER A 70 10.58 -37.41 29.20
N GLY A 71 10.37 -38.45 28.41
CA GLY A 71 11.01 -38.58 27.08
C GLY A 71 12.51 -38.98 27.14
N VAL A 72 12.99 -39.48 28.27
CA VAL A 72 14.40 -39.96 28.44
C VAL A 72 14.51 -41.39 28.00
N VAL A 73 15.40 -41.71 27.07
CA VAL A 73 15.73 -43.08 26.62
C VAL A 73 17.06 -43.48 27.22
N GLY A 74 17.12 -44.57 27.96
CA GLY A 74 18.35 -45.15 28.46
C GLY A 74 18.77 -46.36 27.61
N GLN A 75 20.05 -46.47 27.32
CA GLN A 75 20.67 -47.66 26.65
C GLN A 75 21.74 -48.25 27.56
N ALA A 76 21.70 -49.58 27.78
CA ALA A 76 22.77 -50.32 28.42
C ALA A 76 23.72 -50.89 27.32
N GLY A 77 25.04 -50.75 27.53
CA GLY A 77 26.04 -51.25 26.59
C GLY A 77 26.80 -50.17 25.88
N VAL A 78 27.22 -50.14 24.77
CA VAL A 78 28.13 -49.22 24.05
C VAL A 78 27.72 -47.76 24.20
N GLN A 79 28.63 -46.90 24.71
CA GLN A 79 28.43 -45.46 24.71
C GLN A 79 28.23 -44.94 23.31
N GLN A 80 26.99 -44.64 22.97
CA GLN A 80 26.71 -43.85 21.77
C GLN A 80 26.78 -42.37 22.13
N PRO A 81 27.16 -41.51 21.20
CA PRO A 81 27.15 -40.06 21.47
C PRO A 81 25.77 -39.63 21.96
N PHE A 82 25.73 -38.89 23.06
CA PHE A 82 24.52 -38.40 23.69
C PHE A 82 23.76 -37.30 22.92
N GLU A 83 23.68 -37.42 21.62
CA GLU A 83 22.86 -36.50 20.81
C GLU A 83 21.35 -36.55 21.18
N TRP A 84 20.95 -37.52 21.99
CA TRP A 84 19.56 -37.85 22.35
C TRP A 84 19.05 -37.19 23.63
N LEU A 85 19.94 -36.61 24.40
CA LEU A 85 19.59 -36.14 25.74
C LEU A 85 19.33 -34.65 25.83
N ILE A 86 19.30 -33.97 24.69
CA ILE A 86 18.87 -32.58 24.65
C ILE A 86 17.34 -32.58 24.63
N PRO A 87 16.68 -32.24 25.77
CA PRO A 87 15.24 -32.14 25.80
C PRO A 87 14.82 -30.95 24.94
N GLY A 88 14.18 -31.22 23.81
CA GLY A 88 13.72 -30.19 22.89
C GLY A 88 14.31 -30.27 21.49
N LEU A 89 13.77 -29.52 20.59
CA LEU A 89 14.18 -29.36 19.21
C LEU A 89 14.53 -27.89 19.01
N GLN A 90 15.66 -27.60 18.35
CA GLN A 90 15.97 -26.21 18.01
C GLN A 90 14.93 -25.68 17.01
N LEU A 91 14.12 -24.72 17.44
CA LEU A 91 13.10 -24.12 16.61
C LEU A 91 13.61 -22.82 16.02
N LYS A 92 13.60 -22.74 14.71
CA LYS A 92 13.83 -21.50 13.98
C LYS A 92 12.63 -21.16 13.12
N THR A 93 12.37 -19.87 12.94
CA THR A 93 11.38 -19.36 12.00
C THR A 93 12.07 -18.57 10.91
N ARG A 94 11.56 -18.63 9.69
CA ARG A 94 12.03 -17.82 8.57
C ARG A 94 10.86 -17.02 8.01
N LEU A 95 10.93 -15.70 8.16
CA LEU A 95 9.88 -14.78 7.80
C LEU A 95 10.22 -14.03 6.52
N HIS A 96 9.34 -14.12 5.52
CA HIS A 96 9.46 -13.43 4.25
C HIS A 96 8.21 -12.62 3.92
N TYR A 97 8.39 -11.51 3.21
CA TYR A 97 7.29 -10.85 2.53
C TYR A 97 6.95 -11.63 1.25
N LEU A 98 5.67 -11.92 1.03
CA LEU A 98 5.20 -12.71 -0.11
C LEU A 98 5.13 -11.85 -1.38
N ASN A 99 6.28 -11.32 -1.80
CA ASN A 99 6.48 -10.68 -3.09
C ASN A 99 7.21 -11.60 -4.07
N ALA A 100 7.44 -11.14 -5.29
CA ALA A 100 8.06 -11.94 -6.35
C ALA A 100 9.46 -12.51 -5.99
N VAL A 101 10.19 -11.82 -5.11
CA VAL A 101 11.55 -12.21 -4.69
C VAL A 101 11.59 -12.80 -3.27
N GLN A 102 10.43 -12.98 -2.62
CA GLN A 102 10.34 -13.47 -1.24
C GLN A 102 11.31 -12.73 -0.30
N SER A 103 11.14 -11.41 -0.24
CA SER A 103 12.04 -10.54 0.51
C SER A 103 12.07 -10.91 2.00
N PRO A 104 13.24 -11.10 2.61
CA PRO A 104 13.34 -11.36 4.04
C PRO A 104 12.83 -10.17 4.85
N LEU A 105 12.22 -10.46 6.01
CA LEU A 105 11.74 -9.45 6.94
C LEU A 105 12.63 -9.44 8.20
N PRO A 106 13.70 -8.60 8.22
CA PRO A 106 14.57 -8.48 9.38
C PRO A 106 13.93 -7.65 10.50
N SER A 107 14.45 -7.80 11.72
CA SER A 107 14.08 -7.03 12.91
C SER A 107 12.61 -7.20 13.35
N VAL A 108 12.00 -8.34 13.02
CA VAL A 108 10.65 -8.70 13.47
C VAL A 108 10.73 -9.51 14.75
N LEU A 109 9.96 -9.14 15.77
CA LEU A 109 9.87 -9.87 17.03
C LEU A 109 8.87 -11.02 16.88
N ILE A 110 9.32 -12.24 17.23
CA ILE A 110 8.50 -13.45 17.20
C ILE A 110 8.48 -14.04 18.61
N GLN A 111 7.29 -14.21 19.16
CA GLN A 111 7.07 -14.85 20.47
C GLN A 111 6.37 -16.19 20.26
N LEU A 112 6.86 -17.21 20.87
CA LEU A 112 6.23 -18.52 20.96
C LEU A 112 5.46 -18.63 22.27
N ARG A 113 4.18 -18.99 22.21
CA ARG A 113 3.32 -19.13 23.40
C ARG A 113 2.67 -20.51 23.43
N ASN A 114 2.57 -21.07 24.62
CA ASN A 114 1.86 -22.34 24.86
C ASN A 114 0.33 -22.14 24.83
N SER A 115 -0.42 -23.22 25.04
CA SER A 115 -1.89 -23.21 25.10
C SER A 115 -2.48 -22.38 26.23
N GLN A 116 -1.70 -22.06 27.26
CA GLN A 116 -2.06 -21.20 28.38
C GLN A 116 -1.71 -19.73 28.11
N GLY A 117 -1.16 -19.40 26.93
CA GLY A 117 -0.74 -18.06 26.57
C GLY A 117 0.60 -17.61 27.16
N GLN A 118 1.30 -18.50 27.90
CA GLN A 118 2.60 -18.20 28.47
C GLN A 118 3.67 -18.15 27.37
N GLN A 119 4.57 -17.19 27.46
CA GLN A 119 5.70 -17.06 26.52
C GLN A 119 6.73 -18.16 26.86
N MET A 120 7.00 -19.02 25.88
CA MET A 120 7.95 -20.11 25.95
C MET A 120 9.30 -19.74 25.37
N ALA A 121 9.29 -18.95 24.28
CA ALA A 121 10.48 -18.47 23.62
C ALA A 121 10.21 -17.12 22.93
N VAL A 122 11.30 -16.41 22.63
CA VAL A 122 11.26 -15.15 21.89
C VAL A 122 12.53 -15.02 21.06
N GLY A 123 12.37 -14.55 19.83
CA GLY A 123 13.49 -14.28 18.93
C GLY A 123 13.19 -13.06 18.05
N THR A 124 14.24 -12.49 17.49
CA THR A 124 14.13 -11.39 16.52
C THR A 124 14.77 -11.85 15.23
N THR A 125 14.12 -11.58 14.09
CA THR A 125 14.64 -11.98 12.80
C THR A 125 15.91 -11.20 12.43
N ASP A 126 16.87 -11.92 11.88
CA ASP A 126 18.13 -11.40 11.32
C ASP A 126 17.95 -10.82 9.92
N ALA A 127 19.06 -10.45 9.24
CA ALA A 127 19.04 -9.90 7.89
C ALA A 127 18.47 -10.87 6.84
N GLN A 128 18.45 -12.16 7.12
CA GLN A 128 17.90 -13.22 6.28
C GLN A 128 16.45 -13.55 6.63
N GLY A 129 15.85 -12.81 7.57
CA GLY A 129 14.50 -13.03 8.06
C GLY A 129 14.38 -14.22 9.02
N THR A 130 15.48 -14.74 9.56
CA THR A 130 15.49 -15.91 10.43
C THR A 130 15.55 -15.50 11.90
N ALA A 131 14.62 -16.02 12.71
CA ALA A 131 14.66 -15.90 14.16
C ALA A 131 14.92 -17.28 14.78
N ASP A 132 15.89 -17.34 15.69
CA ASP A 132 16.18 -18.50 16.51
C ASP A 132 15.37 -18.39 17.81
N LEU A 133 14.48 -19.36 18.04
CA LEU A 133 13.64 -19.45 19.22
C LEU A 133 14.24 -20.39 20.30
N GLY A 134 15.43 -20.97 20.02
CA GLY A 134 16.11 -21.86 20.94
C GLY A 134 15.50 -23.26 21.00
N MET A 135 15.79 -23.96 22.09
CA MET A 135 15.31 -25.32 22.33
C MET A 135 13.86 -25.30 22.81
N VAL A 136 12.97 -25.98 22.08
CA VAL A 136 11.54 -26.05 22.34
C VAL A 136 11.11 -27.49 22.46
N MET A 137 10.28 -27.78 23.45
CA MET A 137 9.72 -29.14 23.69
C MET A 137 8.65 -29.44 22.63
N ASP A 138 8.35 -30.71 22.44
CA ASP A 138 7.23 -31.15 21.60
C ASP A 138 5.91 -30.58 22.11
N GLY A 139 5.09 -30.07 21.20
CA GLY A 139 3.82 -29.45 21.56
C GLY A 139 3.24 -28.56 20.46
N ASN A 140 2.06 -28.02 20.75
CA ASN A 140 1.39 -27.04 19.87
C ASN A 140 1.55 -25.65 20.49
N TYR A 141 2.02 -24.72 19.69
CA TYR A 141 2.30 -23.36 20.12
C TYR A 141 1.63 -22.33 19.20
N SER A 142 1.30 -21.19 19.75
CA SER A 142 0.91 -20.02 18.97
C SER A 142 2.10 -19.09 18.75
N LEU A 143 2.17 -18.51 17.55
CA LEU A 143 3.15 -17.50 17.18
C LEU A 143 2.52 -16.11 17.27
N VAL A 144 3.13 -15.23 18.05
CA VAL A 144 2.79 -13.81 18.10
C VAL A 144 3.90 -13.04 17.41
N ILE A 145 3.59 -12.49 16.25
CA ILE A 145 4.55 -11.80 15.40
C ILE A 145 4.27 -10.29 15.47
N SER A 146 5.29 -9.51 15.79
CA SER A 146 5.19 -8.06 15.95
C SER A 146 6.17 -7.37 14.99
N ASP A 147 5.62 -6.69 14.00
CA ASP A 147 6.36 -5.89 13.04
C ASP A 147 5.86 -4.44 13.10
N ASN A 148 6.78 -3.50 13.29
CA ASN A 148 6.48 -2.07 13.44
C ASN A 148 6.64 -1.27 12.14
N ARG A 149 6.82 -1.94 11.00
CA ARG A 149 6.89 -1.23 9.70
C ARG A 149 5.59 -0.53 9.42
N ALA A 150 5.72 0.67 8.85
CA ALA A 150 4.57 1.43 8.38
C ALA A 150 3.87 0.67 7.24
N TRP A 151 2.55 0.63 7.32
CA TRP A 151 1.71 0.05 6.28
C TRP A 151 1.99 0.69 4.91
N SER A 152 2.21 -0.14 3.89
CA SER A 152 2.66 0.29 2.56
C SER A 152 2.36 -0.79 1.50
N GLY A 153 2.63 -0.47 0.22
CA GLY A 153 2.48 -1.40 -0.90
C GLY A 153 1.06 -1.54 -1.43
N VAL A 154 0.07 -0.98 -0.73
CA VAL A 154 -1.35 -1.12 -1.07
C VAL A 154 -1.83 0.07 -1.90
N ASN A 155 -2.56 -0.23 -2.97
CA ASN A 155 -2.98 0.79 -3.93
C ASN A 155 -4.28 0.40 -4.68
N GLY A 156 -4.62 1.14 -5.76
CA GLY A 156 -5.83 0.88 -6.55
C GLY A 156 -5.82 -0.45 -7.29
N THR A 157 -4.65 -0.98 -7.63
CA THR A 157 -4.49 -2.30 -8.27
C THR A 157 -4.97 -3.41 -7.34
N ASP A 158 -4.66 -3.31 -6.03
CA ASP A 158 -5.13 -4.28 -5.05
C ASP A 158 -6.65 -4.27 -4.91
N ALA A 159 -7.26 -3.08 -4.87
CA ALA A 159 -8.71 -2.95 -4.85
C ALA A 159 -9.37 -3.56 -6.11
N LEU A 160 -8.77 -3.35 -7.28
CA LEU A 160 -9.20 -3.99 -8.53
C LEU A 160 -9.13 -5.51 -8.41
N LEU A 161 -8.02 -6.06 -7.92
CA LEU A 161 -7.82 -7.51 -7.79
C LEU A 161 -8.80 -8.15 -6.80
N VAL A 162 -9.10 -7.47 -5.68
CA VAL A 162 -10.14 -7.91 -4.72
C VAL A 162 -11.51 -7.91 -5.39
N ASN A 163 -11.86 -6.85 -6.13
CA ASN A 163 -13.11 -6.78 -6.88
C ASN A 163 -13.22 -7.90 -7.95
N ARG A 164 -12.14 -8.16 -8.67
CA ARG A 164 -12.10 -9.25 -9.66
C ARG A 164 -12.27 -10.63 -9.02
N ALA A 165 -11.70 -10.84 -7.83
CA ALA A 165 -11.91 -12.07 -7.08
C ALA A 165 -13.37 -12.21 -6.63
N PHE A 166 -13.99 -11.14 -6.16
CA PHE A 166 -15.41 -11.11 -5.79
C PHE A 166 -16.34 -11.41 -6.97
N THR A 167 -16.06 -10.85 -8.15
CA THR A 167 -16.86 -11.05 -9.36
C THR A 167 -16.57 -12.38 -10.07
N GLY A 168 -15.62 -13.18 -9.58
CA GLY A 168 -15.24 -14.46 -10.18
C GLY A 168 -14.37 -14.34 -11.44
N MET A 169 -13.86 -13.16 -11.75
CA MET A 169 -12.98 -12.95 -12.91
C MET A 169 -11.55 -13.43 -12.67
N SER A 170 -11.13 -13.51 -11.43
CA SER A 170 -9.83 -14.06 -11.00
C SER A 170 -10.01 -14.74 -9.64
N ALA A 171 -9.01 -15.50 -9.19
CA ALA A 171 -9.04 -16.12 -7.88
C ALA A 171 -7.92 -15.56 -7.01
N LEU A 172 -8.24 -15.19 -5.79
CA LEU A 172 -7.28 -14.98 -4.71
C LEU A 172 -7.36 -16.16 -3.75
N SER A 173 -6.23 -16.71 -3.33
CA SER A 173 -6.18 -17.87 -2.44
C SER A 173 -5.10 -17.71 -1.36
N GLY A 174 -5.19 -18.53 -0.30
CA GLY A 174 -4.22 -18.54 0.78
C GLY A 174 -4.02 -17.17 1.43
N LEU A 175 -2.76 -16.78 1.64
CA LEU A 175 -2.43 -15.52 2.29
C LEU A 175 -2.91 -14.28 1.52
N LYS A 176 -2.96 -14.34 0.18
CA LYS A 176 -3.48 -13.23 -0.63
C LYS A 176 -4.99 -13.01 -0.42
N ALA A 177 -5.77 -14.07 -0.31
CA ALA A 177 -7.19 -13.95 0.04
C ALA A 177 -7.37 -13.38 1.45
N LEU A 178 -6.55 -13.83 2.42
CA LEU A 178 -6.56 -13.30 3.78
C LEU A 178 -6.12 -11.83 3.83
N ALA A 179 -5.17 -11.41 2.98
CA ALA A 179 -4.76 -10.02 2.88
C ALA A 179 -5.86 -9.15 2.27
N GLY A 180 -6.62 -9.68 1.32
CA GLY A 180 -7.75 -8.98 0.69
C GLY A 180 -8.96 -8.80 1.60
N ASP A 181 -9.22 -9.74 2.52
CA ASP A 181 -10.25 -9.61 3.57
C ASP A 181 -9.75 -8.68 4.67
N VAL A 182 -9.84 -7.39 4.42
CA VAL A 182 -9.27 -6.38 5.31
C VAL A 182 -10.10 -6.15 6.57
N ASN A 183 -11.38 -6.53 6.55
CA ASN A 183 -12.28 -6.43 7.70
C ASN A 183 -12.42 -7.74 8.49
N LEU A 184 -11.79 -8.84 8.01
CA LEU A 184 -11.78 -10.18 8.61
C LEU A 184 -13.18 -10.79 8.80
N ASN A 185 -14.08 -10.56 7.84
CA ASN A 185 -15.42 -11.16 7.86
C ASN A 185 -15.47 -12.51 7.12
N SER A 186 -14.33 -13.01 6.66
CA SER A 186 -14.15 -14.27 5.91
C SER A 186 -14.74 -14.27 4.50
N HIS A 187 -15.07 -13.09 3.96
CA HIS A 187 -15.64 -12.94 2.63
C HIS A 187 -14.96 -11.80 1.88
N LEU A 188 -14.37 -12.10 0.72
CA LEU A 188 -13.89 -11.07 -0.20
C LEU A 188 -15.09 -10.44 -0.92
N ASN A 189 -15.23 -9.11 -0.83
CA ASN A 189 -16.32 -8.39 -1.48
C ASN A 189 -15.95 -6.92 -1.77
N ASN A 190 -16.87 -6.17 -2.39
CA ASN A 190 -16.67 -4.76 -2.72
C ASN A 190 -16.41 -3.85 -1.51
N ASN A 191 -16.86 -4.25 -0.32
CA ASN A 191 -16.58 -3.47 0.88
C ASN A 191 -15.09 -3.50 1.24
N ASP A 192 -14.42 -4.64 1.04
CA ASP A 192 -12.97 -4.75 1.23
C ASP A 192 -12.22 -3.88 0.23
N ALA A 193 -12.60 -3.94 -1.05
CA ALA A 193 -12.04 -3.07 -2.09
C ALA A 193 -12.21 -1.58 -1.73
N LEU A 194 -13.40 -1.18 -1.25
CA LEU A 194 -13.66 0.19 -0.81
C LEU A 194 -12.81 0.60 0.40
N LEU A 195 -12.65 -0.28 1.38
CA LEU A 195 -11.80 -0.02 2.55
C LEU A 195 -10.33 0.13 2.16
N ILE A 196 -9.83 -0.73 1.24
CA ILE A 196 -8.49 -0.61 0.66
C ILE A 196 -8.31 0.77 0.02
N MET A 197 -9.23 1.19 -0.86
CA MET A 197 -9.17 2.49 -1.52
C MET A 197 -9.16 3.66 -0.52
N ARG A 198 -10.05 3.61 0.48
CA ARG A 198 -10.14 4.66 1.51
C ARG A 198 -8.86 4.78 2.31
N ARG A 199 -8.23 3.66 2.64
CA ARG A 199 -6.96 3.69 3.37
C ARG A 199 -5.81 4.15 2.49
N THR A 200 -5.76 3.70 1.24
CA THR A 200 -4.77 4.14 0.25
C THR A 200 -4.88 5.64 -0.02
N SER A 201 -6.09 6.18 -0.15
CA SER A 201 -6.28 7.62 -0.33
C SER A 201 -5.92 8.43 0.93
N GLY A 202 -5.90 7.81 2.11
CA GLY A 202 -5.68 8.46 3.40
C GLY A 202 -6.97 8.93 4.07
N SER A 203 -8.16 8.66 3.50
CA SER A 203 -9.44 8.96 4.12
C SER A 203 -9.82 7.98 5.24
N LEU A 204 -9.08 6.89 5.40
CA LEU A 204 -9.15 5.91 6.48
C LEU A 204 -7.76 5.69 7.06
N ALA A 205 -7.58 5.86 8.37
CA ALA A 205 -6.26 5.75 9.02
C ALA A 205 -5.81 4.29 9.21
N SER A 206 -6.73 3.36 9.49
CA SER A 206 -6.45 1.93 9.72
C SER A 206 -7.67 1.08 9.41
N PHE A 207 -7.46 -0.24 9.26
CA PHE A 207 -8.56 -1.21 9.16
C PHE A 207 -9.14 -1.60 10.55
N GLY A 208 -8.89 -0.79 11.58
CA GLY A 208 -9.38 -1.03 12.94
C GLY A 208 -8.67 -2.19 13.63
N SER A 209 -9.45 -3.06 14.30
CA SER A 209 -8.92 -4.19 15.07
C SER A 209 -8.31 -5.32 14.22
N SER A 210 -8.50 -5.29 12.90
CA SER A 210 -7.96 -6.33 12.01
C SER A 210 -6.43 -6.26 11.85
N GLY A 211 -5.80 -5.14 12.25
CA GLY A 211 -4.35 -4.94 12.17
C GLY A 211 -3.83 -4.79 10.73
N ASP A 212 -2.54 -4.52 10.63
CA ASP A 212 -1.87 -4.18 9.38
C ASP A 212 -1.21 -5.38 8.69
N TRP A 213 -1.00 -6.48 9.40
CA TRP A 213 -0.27 -7.64 8.91
C TRP A 213 -1.15 -8.88 8.78
N ARG A 214 -0.84 -9.70 7.79
CA ARG A 214 -1.35 -11.06 7.60
C ARG A 214 -0.18 -12.01 7.49
N TYR A 215 -0.28 -13.14 8.18
CA TYR A 215 0.76 -14.18 8.20
C TYR A 215 0.16 -15.51 7.74
N SER A 216 0.96 -16.30 7.02
CA SER A 216 0.53 -17.63 6.53
C SER A 216 0.33 -18.63 7.66
N LEU A 217 1.02 -18.42 8.78
CA LEU A 217 0.95 -19.26 9.96
C LEU A 217 0.93 -18.39 11.22
N ASN A 218 0.07 -18.77 12.17
CA ASN A 218 0.02 -18.21 13.51
C ASN A 218 0.10 -19.32 14.59
N HIS A 219 0.26 -20.58 14.18
CA HIS A 219 0.46 -21.72 15.04
C HIS A 219 1.54 -22.62 14.47
N VAL A 220 2.26 -23.32 15.35
CA VAL A 220 3.28 -24.29 14.96
C VAL A 220 3.16 -25.52 15.84
N GLN A 221 3.24 -26.68 15.22
CA GLN A 221 3.42 -27.95 15.91
C GLN A 221 4.92 -28.26 15.91
N VAL A 222 5.47 -28.37 17.09
CA VAL A 222 6.83 -28.86 17.32
C VAL A 222 6.73 -30.33 17.64
N GLN A 223 7.32 -31.16 16.80
CA GLN A 223 7.36 -32.62 17.00
C GLN A 223 8.68 -33.12 16.48
N ARG A 224 9.49 -33.65 17.40
CA ARG A 224 10.79 -34.20 17.07
C ARG A 224 10.64 -35.47 16.26
N GLN A 225 11.37 -35.57 15.17
CA GLN A 225 11.61 -36.81 14.44
C GLN A 225 12.95 -37.44 14.88
N PRO A 226 13.13 -38.77 14.77
CA PRO A 226 14.42 -39.41 15.04
C PRO A 226 15.55 -38.69 14.27
N HIS A 227 16.64 -38.35 14.99
CA HIS A 227 17.82 -37.65 14.44
C HIS A 227 17.58 -36.20 14.02
N GLN A 228 16.41 -35.63 14.25
CA GLN A 228 16.15 -34.24 13.96
C GLN A 228 16.66 -33.37 15.12
N VAL A 229 17.56 -32.43 14.80
CA VAL A 229 18.14 -31.48 15.77
C VAL A 229 17.53 -30.09 15.63
N GLU A 230 16.96 -29.77 14.46
CA GLU A 230 16.41 -28.46 14.15
C GLU A 230 15.10 -28.58 13.35
N GLN A 231 14.16 -27.67 13.63
CA GLN A 231 12.96 -27.44 12.81
C GLN A 231 12.97 -25.98 12.33
N ILE A 232 12.86 -25.78 11.03
CA ILE A 232 12.71 -24.45 10.43
C ILE A 232 11.29 -24.30 9.92
N VAL A 233 10.60 -23.26 10.38
CA VAL A 233 9.23 -22.95 10.01
C VAL A 233 9.22 -21.72 9.11
N GLY A 234 8.83 -21.90 7.85
CA GLY A 234 8.63 -20.80 6.90
C GLY A 234 7.32 -20.07 7.18
N ILE A 235 7.36 -18.74 7.20
CA ILE A 235 6.20 -17.90 7.42
C ILE A 235 6.21 -16.82 6.35
N ASP A 236 5.16 -16.77 5.56
CA ASP A 236 4.94 -15.66 4.62
C ASP A 236 4.10 -14.58 5.29
N ALA A 237 4.39 -13.34 4.94
CA ALA A 237 3.69 -12.17 5.44
C ALA A 237 3.26 -11.26 4.30
N LEU A 238 2.12 -10.60 4.45
CA LEU A 238 1.64 -9.51 3.60
C LEU A 238 1.06 -8.40 4.47
N PHE A 239 1.12 -7.17 3.99
CA PHE A 239 0.27 -6.13 4.55
C PHE A 239 -1.20 -6.43 4.23
N ALA A 240 -2.09 -6.10 5.18
CA ALA A 240 -3.51 -6.14 4.91
C ALA A 240 -3.85 -5.19 3.75
N GLY A 241 -4.46 -5.73 2.71
CA GLY A 241 -4.77 -5.03 1.47
C GLY A 241 -3.77 -5.27 0.33
N ASP A 242 -2.52 -5.65 0.58
CA ASP A 242 -1.52 -5.92 -0.47
C ASP A 242 -1.71 -7.35 -1.01
N VAL A 243 -2.61 -7.50 -1.98
CA VAL A 243 -2.94 -8.82 -2.55
C VAL A 243 -2.04 -9.20 -3.72
N ASN A 244 -1.35 -8.22 -4.33
CA ASN A 244 -0.39 -8.48 -5.40
C ASN A 244 1.03 -8.70 -4.88
N GLY A 245 1.32 -8.31 -3.63
CA GLY A 245 2.66 -8.41 -3.04
C GLY A 245 3.62 -7.39 -3.64
N SER A 246 3.16 -6.19 -3.91
CA SER A 246 3.98 -5.15 -4.56
C SER A 246 4.99 -4.48 -3.62
N TYR A 247 4.80 -4.58 -2.32
CA TYR A 247 5.72 -4.00 -1.35
C TYR A 247 7.09 -4.68 -1.37
N VAL A 248 8.14 -3.86 -1.37
CA VAL A 248 9.54 -4.33 -1.25
C VAL A 248 10.13 -3.78 0.05
N PRO A 249 10.35 -4.64 1.07
CA PRO A 249 10.96 -4.23 2.32
C PRO A 249 12.34 -3.57 2.13
N GLY A 250 12.60 -2.50 2.88
CA GLY A 250 13.89 -1.79 2.83
C GLY A 250 14.05 -0.80 1.67
N LEU A 251 13.17 -0.80 0.69
CA LEU A 251 13.11 0.26 -0.31
C LEU A 251 12.21 1.38 0.20
N ALA A 252 12.79 2.41 0.77
CA ALA A 252 12.04 3.65 1.00
C ALA A 252 11.71 4.26 -0.37
N PRO A 253 10.42 4.50 -0.70
CA PRO A 253 10.08 5.17 -1.94
C PRO A 253 10.72 6.56 -1.91
N ARG A 254 11.71 6.79 -2.79
CA ARG A 254 12.28 8.11 -2.98
C ARG A 254 11.19 8.98 -3.58
N SER A 255 10.79 10.01 -2.85
CA SER A 255 9.83 10.99 -3.36
C SER A 255 10.39 11.64 -4.63
N GLN A 256 9.80 11.30 -5.77
CA GLN A 256 10.17 11.83 -7.08
C GLN A 256 9.01 12.66 -7.63
N TRP A 257 9.06 13.95 -7.35
CA TRP A 257 8.08 14.90 -7.85
C TRP A 257 8.46 15.36 -9.26
N ILE A 258 7.60 15.10 -10.23
CA ILE A 258 7.72 15.58 -11.60
C ILE A 258 6.54 16.49 -11.93
N ALA A 259 6.78 17.58 -12.69
CA ALA A 259 5.70 18.38 -13.20
C ALA A 259 4.96 17.59 -14.29
N LEU A 260 3.63 17.61 -14.26
CA LEU A 260 2.84 17.04 -15.35
C LEU A 260 3.07 17.80 -16.65
N ASP A 261 3.02 17.09 -17.78
CA ASP A 261 3.07 17.71 -19.10
C ASP A 261 1.89 18.68 -19.30
N SER A 262 2.13 19.74 -20.05
CA SER A 262 1.12 20.78 -20.24
C SER A 262 0.45 20.67 -21.60
N GLN A 263 -0.88 20.59 -21.58
CA GLN A 263 -1.73 20.72 -22.75
C GLN A 263 -2.53 22.04 -22.74
N GLY A 264 -1.84 23.16 -22.48
CA GLY A 264 -2.47 24.47 -22.45
C GLY A 264 -2.56 25.08 -21.07
N PHE A 265 -3.41 26.10 -20.95
CA PHE A 265 -3.61 26.89 -19.73
C PHE A 265 -5.07 26.90 -19.34
N ILE A 266 -5.34 26.94 -18.06
CA ILE A 266 -6.67 27.20 -17.49
C ILE A 266 -6.56 28.41 -16.57
N GLY A 267 -7.49 29.36 -16.71
CA GLY A 267 -7.62 30.49 -15.80
C GLY A 267 -8.14 30.01 -14.44
N SER A 268 -7.36 30.21 -13.39
CA SER A 268 -7.81 29.96 -12.01
C SER A 268 -8.62 31.16 -11.54
N GLN A 269 -9.73 30.90 -10.84
CA GLN A 269 -10.68 31.88 -10.34
C GLN A 269 -11.17 31.53 -8.94
N GLU A 270 -11.82 32.48 -8.26
CA GLU A 270 -12.42 32.20 -6.95
C GLU A 270 -13.57 31.18 -6.99
N GLY A 271 -14.27 31.06 -8.11
CA GLY A 271 -15.34 30.09 -8.35
C GLY A 271 -14.82 28.66 -8.60
N LEU A 272 -15.75 27.75 -8.84
CA LEU A 272 -15.43 26.37 -9.28
C LEU A 272 -14.96 26.36 -10.73
N TYR A 273 -13.92 25.58 -11.01
CA TYR A 273 -13.44 25.28 -12.35
C TYR A 273 -12.92 23.85 -12.43
N GLU A 274 -12.77 23.32 -13.65
CA GLU A 274 -12.41 21.94 -13.90
C GLU A 274 -10.98 21.85 -14.39
N ILE A 275 -10.24 20.87 -13.86
CA ILE A 275 -8.88 20.52 -14.32
C ILE A 275 -8.93 19.10 -14.88
N PRO A 276 -8.87 18.91 -16.20
CA PRO A 276 -8.80 17.58 -16.79
C PRO A 276 -7.40 16.99 -16.62
N LEU A 277 -7.35 15.73 -16.19
CA LEU A 277 -6.16 14.90 -16.21
C LEU A 277 -6.25 13.92 -17.37
N ARG A 278 -5.23 13.93 -18.25
CA ARG A 278 -5.18 13.13 -19.48
C ARG A 278 -3.97 12.20 -19.48
N LEU A 279 -4.12 11.05 -20.09
CA LEU A 279 -2.98 10.20 -20.44
C LEU A 279 -2.37 10.67 -21.77
N THR A 280 -1.05 10.73 -21.83
CA THR A 280 -0.31 11.13 -23.04
C THR A 280 -0.08 9.99 -24.02
N GLY A 281 -0.38 8.75 -23.64
CA GLY A 281 -0.32 7.55 -24.48
C GLY A 281 -1.59 6.71 -24.36
N SER A 282 -1.82 5.84 -25.33
CA SER A 282 -2.94 4.89 -25.27
C SER A 282 -2.58 3.69 -24.42
N MET A 283 -3.51 3.26 -23.53
CA MET A 283 -3.33 2.07 -22.70
C MET A 283 -4.68 1.44 -22.32
N ASP A 284 -4.65 0.14 -22.02
CA ASP A 284 -5.73 -0.50 -21.28
C ASP A 284 -5.62 -0.11 -19.79
N LEU A 285 -6.67 0.53 -19.27
CA LEU A 285 -6.70 1.09 -17.93
C LEU A 285 -7.67 0.32 -17.04
N GLY A 286 -7.17 -0.22 -15.93
CA GLY A 286 -7.96 -0.94 -14.93
C GLY A 286 -7.93 -0.30 -13.56
N ALA A 287 -6.78 0.28 -13.16
CA ALA A 287 -6.65 0.96 -11.88
C ALA A 287 -5.71 2.16 -11.95
N VAL A 288 -5.98 3.15 -11.12
CA VAL A 288 -5.21 4.39 -10.98
C VAL A 288 -4.99 4.70 -9.52
N THR A 289 -3.75 4.92 -9.15
CA THR A 289 -3.37 5.57 -7.90
C THR A 289 -2.48 6.76 -8.24
N LEU A 290 -2.88 7.97 -7.87
CA LEU A 290 -2.11 9.19 -8.11
C LEU A 290 -1.84 9.90 -6.80
N SER A 291 -0.59 10.26 -6.57
CA SER A 291 -0.16 11.20 -5.55
C SER A 291 0.25 12.51 -6.23
N LEU A 292 -0.59 13.52 -6.10
CA LEU A 292 -0.43 14.80 -6.77
C LEU A 292 -0.09 15.90 -5.75
N GLU A 293 0.67 16.88 -6.18
CA GLU A 293 0.86 18.15 -5.49
C GLU A 293 0.21 19.25 -6.32
N LEU A 294 -0.81 19.86 -5.76
CA LEU A 294 -1.54 20.95 -6.38
C LEU A 294 -0.86 22.30 -6.06
N PRO A 295 -0.99 23.31 -6.91
CA PRO A 295 -0.57 24.66 -6.59
C PRO A 295 -1.24 25.18 -5.31
N GLU A 296 -0.59 26.12 -4.63
CA GLU A 296 -1.14 26.74 -3.42
C GLU A 296 -2.56 27.29 -3.64
N ARG A 297 -3.37 27.22 -2.58
CA ARG A 297 -4.75 27.70 -2.56
C ARG A 297 -5.74 26.95 -3.46
N VAL A 298 -5.33 25.87 -4.13
CA VAL A 298 -6.27 25.01 -4.85
C VAL A 298 -6.89 24.00 -3.87
N GLN A 299 -8.19 24.04 -3.79
CA GLN A 299 -8.98 23.09 -3.00
C GLN A 299 -9.84 22.24 -3.93
N VAL A 300 -9.76 20.94 -3.77
CA VAL A 300 -10.57 19.98 -4.54
C VAL A 300 -11.95 19.91 -3.90
N TYR A 301 -12.97 20.19 -4.71
CA TYR A 301 -14.36 20.07 -4.34
C TYR A 301 -14.92 18.69 -4.69
N ALA A 302 -14.64 18.21 -5.89
CA ALA A 302 -15.02 16.89 -6.36
C ALA A 302 -13.99 16.34 -7.35
N ILE A 303 -13.98 15.03 -7.51
CA ILE A 303 -13.26 14.34 -8.60
C ILE A 303 -14.25 13.40 -9.28
N ARG A 304 -14.27 13.40 -10.59
CA ARG A 304 -15.09 12.48 -11.39
C ARG A 304 -14.25 11.75 -12.42
N CYS A 305 -14.59 10.49 -12.65
CA CYS A 305 -14.12 9.73 -13.79
C CYS A 305 -14.97 10.12 -15.00
N THR A 306 -14.34 10.24 -16.18
CA THR A 306 -15.06 10.60 -17.41
C THR A 306 -15.95 9.46 -17.92
N ARG A 307 -15.74 8.24 -17.42
CA ARG A 307 -16.57 7.06 -17.68
C ARG A 307 -17.13 6.48 -16.39
N PRO A 308 -18.15 7.11 -15.80
CA PRO A 308 -18.73 6.65 -14.54
C PRO A 308 -19.40 5.27 -14.64
N GLU A 309 -19.84 4.86 -15.83
CA GLU A 309 -20.50 3.57 -16.08
C GLU A 309 -19.59 2.34 -15.88
N ILE A 310 -18.26 2.54 -15.97
CA ILE A 310 -17.27 1.48 -15.74
C ILE A 310 -16.52 1.65 -14.42
N SER A 311 -16.83 2.67 -13.64
CA SER A 311 -16.14 2.93 -12.37
C SER A 311 -16.63 1.96 -11.30
N GLY A 312 -15.72 1.14 -10.78
CA GLY A 312 -15.97 0.29 -9.61
C GLY A 312 -15.86 1.07 -8.30
N GLY A 313 -15.07 2.14 -8.29
CA GLY A 313 -14.92 3.04 -7.16
C GLY A 313 -13.94 4.17 -7.45
N LEU A 314 -14.17 5.31 -6.80
CA LEU A 314 -13.30 6.48 -6.82
C LEU A 314 -13.26 7.06 -5.42
N THR A 315 -12.07 7.20 -4.86
CA THR A 315 -11.84 7.89 -3.59
C THR A 315 -10.68 8.85 -3.72
N TYR A 316 -10.74 9.94 -2.96
CA TYR A 316 -9.64 10.89 -2.89
C TYR A 316 -9.57 11.53 -1.52
N HIS A 317 -8.39 12.07 -1.20
CA HIS A 317 -8.18 12.83 0.03
C HIS A 317 -7.11 13.88 -0.21
N GLN A 318 -7.40 15.11 0.21
CA GLN A 318 -6.48 16.24 0.12
C GLN A 318 -6.02 16.68 1.50
N VAL A 319 -4.70 16.80 1.68
CA VAL A 319 -4.07 17.37 2.88
C VAL A 319 -3.12 18.49 2.43
N GLY A 320 -3.49 19.72 2.67
CA GLY A 320 -2.76 20.87 2.14
C GLY A 320 -2.70 20.84 0.61
N GLN A 321 -1.51 20.84 0.05
CA GLN A 321 -1.29 20.74 -1.41
C GLN A 321 -1.29 19.31 -1.93
N LYS A 322 -1.12 18.30 -1.05
CA LYS A 322 -1.07 16.91 -1.44
C LYS A 322 -2.47 16.35 -1.64
N LEU A 323 -2.74 15.83 -2.84
CA LEU A 323 -3.95 15.11 -3.21
C LEU A 323 -3.60 13.67 -3.56
N THR A 324 -4.25 12.72 -2.91
CA THR A 324 -4.19 11.31 -3.31
C THR A 324 -5.51 10.91 -3.93
N VAL A 325 -5.46 10.30 -5.12
CA VAL A 325 -6.65 9.82 -5.86
C VAL A 325 -6.48 8.34 -6.13
N VAL A 326 -7.52 7.56 -5.86
CA VAL A 326 -7.55 6.12 -6.11
C VAL A 326 -8.83 5.78 -6.87
N TRP A 327 -8.68 5.08 -8.00
CA TRP A 327 -9.78 4.63 -8.85
C TRP A 327 -9.51 3.22 -9.38
N TYR A 328 -10.55 2.43 -9.56
CA TYR A 328 -10.50 1.21 -10.37
C TYR A 328 -11.77 1.06 -11.23
N GLY A 329 -11.61 0.37 -12.37
CA GLY A 329 -12.69 0.05 -13.30
C GLY A 329 -13.19 -1.38 -13.13
N VAL A 330 -14.49 -1.61 -13.38
CA VAL A 330 -15.11 -2.94 -13.38
C VAL A 330 -15.20 -3.55 -14.79
N ALA A 331 -14.90 -2.78 -15.82
CA ALA A 331 -14.88 -3.19 -17.21
C ALA A 331 -13.63 -2.67 -17.92
N PRO A 332 -13.15 -3.31 -18.99
CA PRO A 332 -12.02 -2.87 -19.77
C PRO A 332 -12.22 -1.45 -20.33
N TRP A 333 -11.19 -0.62 -20.20
CA TRP A 333 -11.18 0.73 -20.78
C TRP A 333 -9.88 0.98 -21.53
N VAL A 334 -9.95 0.95 -22.85
CA VAL A 334 -8.84 1.38 -23.69
C VAL A 334 -8.88 2.90 -23.78
N VAL A 335 -8.04 3.55 -22.99
CA VAL A 335 -7.84 5.00 -23.03
C VAL A 335 -6.99 5.33 -24.24
N ARG A 336 -7.42 6.34 -25.01
CA ARG A 336 -6.66 6.84 -26.16
C ARG A 336 -5.73 7.96 -25.73
N GLU A 337 -4.70 8.19 -26.53
CA GLU A 337 -3.79 9.31 -26.35
C GLU A 337 -4.55 10.64 -26.24
N GLY A 338 -4.27 11.40 -25.18
CA GLY A 338 -4.90 12.69 -24.91
C GLY A 338 -6.33 12.62 -24.36
N GLU A 339 -6.89 11.43 -24.17
CA GLU A 339 -8.23 11.26 -23.59
C GLU A 339 -8.22 11.69 -22.11
N GLU A 340 -9.29 12.39 -21.71
CA GLU A 340 -9.52 12.76 -20.33
C GLU A 340 -9.94 11.52 -19.52
N VAL A 341 -9.26 11.27 -18.42
CA VAL A 341 -9.55 10.13 -17.54
C VAL A 341 -10.24 10.58 -16.29
N LEU A 342 -9.69 11.60 -15.65
CA LEU A 342 -10.21 12.19 -14.43
C LEU A 342 -10.39 13.68 -14.61
N ILE A 343 -11.41 14.22 -13.99
CA ILE A 343 -11.64 15.67 -13.92
C ILE A 343 -11.69 16.06 -12.47
N LEU A 344 -10.81 16.99 -12.09
CA LEU A 344 -10.81 17.60 -10.76
C LEU A 344 -11.66 18.87 -10.82
N GLU A 345 -12.74 18.92 -10.05
CA GLU A 345 -13.48 20.14 -9.78
C GLU A 345 -12.82 20.84 -8.60
N VAL A 346 -12.29 22.01 -8.83
CA VAL A 346 -11.49 22.73 -7.84
C VAL A 346 -11.97 24.15 -7.65
N LYS A 347 -11.59 24.72 -6.51
CA LYS A 347 -11.82 26.13 -6.16
C LYS A 347 -10.50 26.75 -5.71
N GLY A 348 -10.33 28.02 -6.00
CA GLY A 348 -9.20 28.83 -5.54
C GLY A 348 -8.38 29.42 -6.67
N GLU A 349 -7.90 30.63 -6.45
CA GLU A 349 -6.95 31.29 -7.34
C GLU A 349 -5.55 30.75 -7.15
N ALA A 350 -4.97 30.22 -8.21
CA ALA A 350 -3.63 29.65 -8.16
C ALA A 350 -2.88 29.86 -9.47
N GLU A 351 -1.57 29.85 -9.38
CA GLU A 351 -0.67 29.87 -10.49
C GLU A 351 0.35 28.72 -10.35
N GLY A 352 0.59 27.98 -11.42
CA GLY A 352 1.58 26.92 -11.38
C GLY A 352 1.14 25.64 -12.09
N ARG A 353 1.95 24.61 -11.91
CA ARG A 353 1.75 23.27 -12.48
C ARG A 353 1.39 22.27 -11.40
N ILE A 354 0.56 21.32 -11.73
CA ILE A 354 0.37 20.12 -10.91
C ILE A 354 1.63 19.26 -11.03
N ARG A 355 2.08 18.72 -9.90
CA ARG A 355 3.21 17.80 -9.83
C ARG A 355 2.73 16.42 -9.42
N LEU A 356 3.39 15.40 -9.93
CA LEU A 356 3.11 13.99 -9.65
C LEU A 356 4.27 13.38 -8.85
N ASN A 357 3.97 12.69 -7.79
CA ASN A 357 4.93 11.81 -7.13
C ASN A 357 4.96 10.45 -7.82
N ARG A 358 5.93 10.24 -8.71
CA ARG A 358 6.04 9.00 -9.49
C ARG A 358 6.17 7.75 -8.61
N ALA A 359 6.92 7.84 -7.50
CA ALA A 359 7.15 6.72 -6.61
C ALA A 359 5.93 6.32 -5.75
N GLN A 360 4.93 7.20 -5.67
CA GLN A 360 3.67 6.94 -4.94
C GLN A 360 2.47 6.86 -5.87
N SER A 361 2.71 6.76 -7.17
CA SER A 361 1.65 6.67 -8.18
C SER A 361 1.82 5.40 -9.00
N GLU A 362 0.72 4.75 -9.30
CA GLU A 362 0.70 3.49 -10.04
C GLU A 362 -0.51 3.43 -10.96
N LEU A 363 -0.32 2.86 -12.14
CA LEU A 363 -1.39 2.48 -13.06
C LEU A 363 -1.30 0.99 -13.33
N ALA A 364 -2.45 0.35 -13.45
CA ALA A 364 -2.54 -1.03 -13.89
C ALA A 364 -3.56 -1.17 -15.02
N ASN A 365 -3.37 -2.20 -15.85
CA ASN A 365 -4.35 -2.57 -16.85
C ASN A 365 -5.57 -3.26 -16.22
N GLY A 366 -6.57 -3.59 -17.03
CA GLY A 366 -7.78 -4.27 -16.57
C GLY A 366 -7.52 -5.64 -15.93
N TRP A 367 -6.35 -6.24 -16.09
CA TRP A 367 -5.95 -7.51 -15.46
C TRP A 367 -5.21 -7.32 -14.13
N GLY A 368 -4.88 -6.08 -13.74
CA GLY A 368 -4.11 -5.77 -12.54
C GLY A 368 -2.60 -5.86 -12.77
N GLU A 369 -2.16 -5.87 -14.02
CA GLU A 369 -0.73 -5.80 -14.34
C GLU A 369 -0.28 -4.34 -14.31
N VAL A 370 0.72 -4.06 -13.48
CA VAL A 370 1.29 -2.71 -13.31
C VAL A 370 1.99 -2.28 -14.60
N ARG A 371 1.79 -1.03 -14.97
CA ARG A 371 2.40 -0.41 -16.14
C ARG A 371 3.37 0.69 -15.71
N ASP A 372 4.54 0.74 -16.36
CA ASP A 372 5.56 1.75 -16.09
C ASP A 372 5.69 2.80 -17.19
N ASP A 373 5.09 2.55 -18.37
CA ASP A 373 5.20 3.32 -19.59
C ASP A 373 4.10 4.39 -19.76
N TRP A 374 3.66 5.00 -18.66
CA TRP A 374 2.59 5.97 -18.67
C TRP A 374 3.07 7.38 -18.29
N GLN A 375 2.39 8.38 -18.82
CA GLN A 375 2.57 9.78 -18.46
C GLN A 375 1.21 10.48 -18.38
N TRP A 376 1.12 11.45 -17.50
CA TRP A 376 -0.06 12.28 -17.33
C TRP A 376 0.21 13.70 -17.77
N SER A 377 -0.83 14.33 -18.30
CA SER A 377 -0.82 15.75 -18.59
C SER A 377 -1.97 16.46 -17.90
N ALA A 378 -1.73 17.72 -17.57
CA ALA A 378 -2.72 18.63 -17.00
C ALA A 378 -2.45 20.06 -17.51
N PRO A 379 -3.46 20.92 -17.60
CA PRO A 379 -3.25 22.32 -17.95
C PRO A 379 -2.45 23.05 -16.86
N ILE A 380 -1.71 24.08 -17.26
CA ILE A 380 -1.06 25.00 -16.32
C ILE A 380 -2.11 25.95 -15.77
N LEU A 381 -2.17 26.10 -14.45
CA LEU A 381 -3.02 27.09 -13.82
C LEU A 381 -2.36 28.46 -13.95
N ARG A 382 -3.15 29.44 -14.38
CA ARG A 382 -2.73 30.83 -14.40
C ARG A 382 -3.80 31.67 -13.70
N LYS A 383 -3.36 32.55 -12.82
CA LYS A 383 -4.26 33.55 -12.28
C LYS A 383 -4.80 34.40 -13.43
N GLU A 384 -6.11 34.42 -13.60
CA GLU A 384 -6.71 35.31 -14.58
C GLU A 384 -6.56 36.74 -14.09
N VAL A 385 -5.64 37.46 -14.70
CA VAL A 385 -5.52 38.91 -14.50
C VAL A 385 -6.31 39.54 -15.64
N PHE A 386 -7.49 40.04 -15.32
CA PHE A 386 -8.31 40.77 -16.28
C PHE A 386 -7.74 42.19 -16.50
N ASN A 387 -6.66 42.27 -17.25
CA ASN A 387 -5.93 43.55 -17.47
C ASN A 387 -6.51 44.34 -18.63
N SER A 388 -7.42 43.77 -19.40
CA SER A 388 -7.98 44.42 -20.60
C SER A 388 -9.35 43.84 -20.95
N TRP A 389 -10.15 44.65 -21.64
CA TRP A 389 -11.37 44.19 -22.27
C TRP A 389 -11.04 43.22 -23.40
N GLN A 390 -11.52 42.00 -23.30
CA GLN A 390 -11.39 40.98 -24.34
C GLN A 390 -12.74 40.40 -24.68
N VAL A 391 -12.89 40.08 -25.97
CA VAL A 391 -14.11 39.48 -26.51
C VAL A 391 -13.72 38.41 -27.51
N LEU A 392 -14.29 37.22 -27.34
CA LEU A 392 -14.13 36.12 -28.29
C LEU A 392 -15.51 35.47 -28.53
N ALA A 393 -15.79 35.05 -29.75
CA ALA A 393 -16.97 34.25 -30.10
C ALA A 393 -16.53 32.84 -30.49
N TYR A 394 -17.03 31.82 -29.80
CA TYR A 394 -16.68 30.43 -30.09
C TYR A 394 -17.86 29.48 -29.82
N PRO A 395 -18.15 28.52 -30.72
CA PRO A 395 -17.54 28.32 -32.03
C PRO A 395 -17.88 29.45 -33.02
N ASN A 396 -16.94 29.78 -33.86
CA ASN A 396 -17.15 30.71 -35.01
C ASN A 396 -16.31 30.24 -36.20
N PRO A 397 -16.90 29.75 -37.27
CA PRO A 397 -18.33 29.70 -37.60
C PRO A 397 -19.15 28.71 -36.76
N PHE A 398 -20.47 28.99 -36.63
CA PHE A 398 -21.41 28.17 -35.84
C PHE A 398 -22.65 27.75 -36.66
N GLN A 399 -23.38 26.74 -36.19
CA GLN A 399 -24.65 26.30 -36.82
C GLN A 399 -25.88 26.80 -36.04
N SER A 400 -26.05 26.35 -34.80
CA SER A 400 -27.23 26.66 -33.97
C SER A 400 -26.92 27.67 -32.88
N SER A 401 -25.73 27.63 -32.29
CA SER A 401 -25.33 28.47 -31.18
C SER A 401 -23.84 28.82 -31.20
N THR A 402 -23.51 29.92 -30.57
CA THR A 402 -22.14 30.33 -30.23
C THR A 402 -22.14 30.97 -28.84
N ASN A 403 -20.98 31.06 -28.21
CA ASN A 403 -20.84 31.77 -26.93
C ASN A 403 -19.94 32.98 -27.12
N PHE A 404 -20.33 34.14 -26.59
CA PHE A 404 -19.41 35.25 -26.39
C PHE A 404 -18.70 35.13 -25.06
N HIS A 405 -17.41 34.97 -25.09
CA HIS A 405 -16.54 35.02 -23.93
C HIS A 405 -16.08 36.45 -23.72
N LEU A 406 -16.58 37.11 -22.70
CA LEU A 406 -16.24 38.49 -22.35
C LEU A 406 -15.38 38.50 -21.10
N SER A 407 -14.30 39.28 -21.07
CA SER A 407 -13.56 39.61 -19.86
C SER A 407 -13.29 41.11 -19.75
N TRP A 408 -13.33 41.63 -18.52
CA TRP A 408 -13.19 43.08 -18.26
C TRP A 408 -12.30 43.33 -17.04
N PRO A 409 -11.53 44.47 -17.04
CA PRO A 409 -10.50 44.71 -16.04
C PRO A 409 -10.96 45.44 -14.77
N SER A 410 -12.15 45.99 -14.74
CA SER A 410 -12.62 46.84 -13.63
C SER A 410 -14.13 46.85 -13.51
N ALA A 411 -14.67 47.51 -12.51
CA ALA A 411 -16.10 47.86 -12.44
C ALA A 411 -16.45 48.68 -13.69
N GLY A 412 -17.67 48.46 -14.21
CA GLY A 412 -18.10 49.13 -15.44
C GLY A 412 -19.41 48.56 -15.98
N ARG A 413 -19.70 48.89 -17.23
CA ARG A 413 -20.82 48.33 -17.98
C ARG A 413 -20.33 47.75 -19.30
N TRP A 414 -20.68 46.51 -19.57
CA TRP A 414 -20.50 45.94 -20.88
C TRP A 414 -21.80 45.81 -21.65
N SER A 415 -21.74 45.94 -22.98
CA SER A 415 -22.83 45.67 -23.88
C SER A 415 -22.33 44.89 -25.11
N VAL A 416 -23.18 43.99 -25.60
CA VAL A 416 -23.00 43.25 -26.85
C VAL A 416 -24.24 43.45 -27.72
N GLU A 417 -24.04 43.93 -28.93
CA GLU A 417 -25.07 44.05 -29.95
C GLU A 417 -24.70 43.26 -31.18
N VAL A 418 -25.59 42.43 -31.67
CA VAL A 418 -25.40 41.69 -32.94
C VAL A 418 -26.34 42.23 -33.97
N ARG A 419 -25.77 42.59 -35.13
CA ARG A 419 -26.50 43.16 -36.25
C ARG A 419 -26.27 42.31 -37.50
N ASP A 420 -27.26 42.26 -38.39
CA ASP A 420 -27.08 41.69 -39.73
C ASP A 420 -26.29 42.64 -40.64
N MET A 421 -25.96 42.17 -41.83
CA MET A 421 -25.21 42.97 -42.79
C MET A 421 -25.97 44.19 -43.33
N ALA A 422 -27.30 44.28 -43.10
CA ALA A 422 -28.12 45.46 -43.38
C ALA A 422 -28.14 46.46 -42.22
N GLY A 423 -27.46 46.18 -41.12
CA GLY A 423 -27.39 47.01 -39.91
C GLY A 423 -28.54 46.84 -38.94
N ARG A 424 -29.46 45.90 -39.19
CA ARG A 424 -30.59 45.67 -38.28
C ARG A 424 -30.10 44.95 -37.03
N LEU A 425 -30.53 45.42 -35.85
CA LEU A 425 -30.27 44.78 -34.57
C LEU A 425 -31.02 43.44 -34.49
N ILE A 426 -30.31 42.37 -34.27
CA ILE A 426 -30.82 41.01 -34.18
C ILE A 426 -30.86 40.53 -32.72
N TRP A 427 -29.82 40.90 -31.94
CA TRP A 427 -29.72 40.52 -30.55
C TRP A 427 -28.89 41.53 -29.75
N SER A 428 -29.21 41.72 -28.48
CA SER A 428 -28.42 42.57 -27.61
C SER A 428 -28.49 42.11 -26.14
N LYS A 429 -27.40 42.30 -25.40
CA LYS A 429 -27.31 42.09 -23.98
C LYS A 429 -26.34 43.09 -23.36
N ASN A 430 -26.67 43.57 -22.15
CA ASN A 430 -25.76 44.42 -21.37
C ASN A 430 -25.88 44.13 -19.87
N GLN A 431 -24.82 44.48 -19.14
CA GLN A 431 -24.80 44.30 -17.70
C GLN A 431 -23.82 45.29 -17.06
N THR A 432 -24.18 45.79 -15.86
CA THR A 432 -23.27 46.54 -14.99
C THR A 432 -22.57 45.55 -14.06
N VAL A 433 -21.25 45.72 -13.90
CA VAL A 433 -20.35 44.84 -13.12
C VAL A 433 -19.62 45.67 -12.09
N GLN A 434 -19.38 45.09 -10.91
CA GLN A 434 -18.80 45.80 -9.74
C GLN A 434 -17.30 45.67 -9.60
N GLY A 435 -16.64 44.90 -10.48
CA GLY A 435 -15.20 44.63 -10.45
C GLY A 435 -14.74 43.87 -11.69
N PRO A 436 -13.47 43.54 -11.77
CA PRO A 436 -12.94 42.73 -12.86
C PRO A 436 -13.61 41.35 -12.91
N GLY A 437 -13.75 40.80 -14.10
CA GLY A 437 -14.43 39.51 -14.24
C GLY A 437 -14.54 39.03 -15.68
N ARG A 438 -15.27 37.93 -15.83
CA ARG A 438 -15.64 37.35 -17.12
C ARG A 438 -17.06 36.81 -17.12
N ILE A 439 -17.61 36.61 -18.29
CA ILE A 439 -18.88 35.91 -18.49
C ILE A 439 -18.89 35.20 -19.84
N ASP A 440 -19.56 34.08 -19.89
CA ASP A 440 -19.88 33.35 -21.10
C ASP A 440 -21.36 33.59 -21.42
N LEU A 441 -21.63 34.28 -22.52
CA LEU A 441 -22.97 34.60 -22.99
C LEU A 441 -23.38 33.66 -24.10
N PRO A 442 -24.29 32.71 -23.84
CA PRO A 442 -24.81 31.87 -24.92
C PRO A 442 -25.68 32.70 -25.88
N LEU A 443 -25.44 32.52 -27.16
CA LEU A 443 -26.20 33.08 -28.27
C LEU A 443 -26.83 31.96 -29.08
N GLU A 444 -28.10 31.79 -29.00
CA GLU A 444 -28.88 30.87 -29.79
C GLU A 444 -29.41 31.58 -31.04
N SER A 445 -29.23 30.97 -32.20
CA SER A 445 -29.55 31.58 -33.49
C SER A 445 -30.66 30.84 -34.24
N MET A 446 -31.62 30.24 -33.54
CA MET A 446 -32.64 29.37 -34.14
C MET A 446 -33.39 30.02 -35.30
N ASN A 447 -33.60 31.34 -35.28
CA ASN A 447 -34.36 32.07 -36.28
C ASN A 447 -33.49 32.97 -37.20
N TRP A 448 -32.16 32.79 -37.18
CA TRP A 448 -31.27 33.57 -38.02
C TRP A 448 -31.02 32.87 -39.34
N SER A 449 -30.93 33.62 -40.43
CA SER A 449 -30.51 33.11 -41.72
C SER A 449 -29.01 32.74 -41.69
N ALA A 450 -28.59 31.78 -42.52
CA ALA A 450 -27.17 31.55 -42.73
C ALA A 450 -26.51 32.81 -43.33
N GLY A 451 -25.35 33.17 -42.84
CA GLY A 451 -24.66 34.38 -43.29
C GLY A 451 -23.74 35.00 -42.24
N ALA A 452 -23.16 36.15 -42.62
CA ALA A 452 -22.30 36.92 -41.72
C ALA A 452 -23.11 37.91 -40.89
N TYR A 453 -22.72 38.06 -39.64
CA TYR A 453 -23.25 39.03 -38.70
C TYR A 453 -22.10 39.82 -38.06
N LYS A 454 -22.41 41.02 -37.61
CA LYS A 454 -21.46 41.91 -36.93
C LYS A 454 -21.84 42.02 -35.47
N ALA A 455 -20.95 41.59 -34.59
CA ALA A 455 -21.12 41.75 -33.15
C ALA A 455 -20.27 42.95 -32.71
N GLU A 456 -20.92 43.94 -32.13
CA GLU A 456 -20.27 45.08 -31.50
C GLU A 456 -20.33 44.91 -29.98
N CYS A 457 -19.15 44.90 -29.36
CA CYS A 457 -18.99 44.70 -27.93
C CYS A 457 -18.26 45.92 -27.35
N VAL A 458 -18.88 46.53 -26.35
CA VAL A 458 -18.37 47.76 -25.71
C VAL A 458 -18.25 47.52 -24.20
N PHE A 459 -17.16 48.00 -23.62
CA PHE A 459 -16.95 48.06 -22.20
C PHE A 459 -16.73 49.50 -21.77
N GLU A 460 -17.52 50.01 -20.83
CA GLU A 460 -17.49 51.36 -20.27
C GLU A 460 -17.11 51.24 -18.79
N PRO A 461 -15.89 51.59 -18.36
CA PRO A 461 -15.47 51.58 -16.97
C PRO A 461 -16.27 52.61 -16.17
N THR A 462 -16.63 52.28 -14.90
CA THR A 462 -17.37 53.20 -14.00
C THR A 462 -16.52 54.38 -13.55
N GLU A 463 -15.19 54.18 -13.36
CA GLU A 463 -14.23 55.21 -13.03
C GLU A 463 -13.55 55.71 -14.29
N SER A 464 -13.88 56.88 -14.75
CA SER A 464 -13.15 57.55 -15.83
C SER A 464 -11.91 58.24 -15.30
N THR A 465 -10.80 57.56 -15.20
CA THR A 465 -9.49 58.18 -15.11
C THR A 465 -9.00 58.48 -16.52
N SER A 466 -8.00 59.37 -16.68
CA SER A 466 -7.50 59.81 -17.98
C SER A 466 -6.96 58.68 -18.90
N TYR A 467 -7.00 57.43 -18.46
CA TYR A 467 -6.62 56.21 -19.18
C TYR A 467 -7.75 55.21 -19.40
N ASN A 468 -8.94 55.42 -18.80
CA ASN A 468 -10.09 54.50 -18.92
C ASN A 468 -11.14 55.05 -19.87
N VAL A 469 -10.90 54.87 -21.16
CA VAL A 469 -11.81 55.16 -22.25
C VAL A 469 -12.66 53.92 -22.54
N ALA A 470 -13.94 54.14 -22.95
CA ALA A 470 -14.75 53.03 -23.45
C ALA A 470 -14.06 52.23 -24.53
N VAL A 471 -13.91 50.95 -24.33
CA VAL A 471 -13.23 50.09 -25.30
C VAL A 471 -14.22 49.33 -26.14
N ARG A 472 -14.16 49.54 -27.43
CA ARG A 472 -15.03 48.92 -28.45
C ARG A 472 -14.28 47.81 -29.18
N ARG A 473 -14.92 46.64 -29.31
CA ARG A 473 -14.47 45.54 -30.16
C ARG A 473 -15.56 45.14 -31.11
N VAL A 474 -15.19 44.88 -32.34
CA VAL A 474 -16.12 44.42 -33.40
C VAL A 474 -15.66 43.05 -33.88
N LEU A 475 -16.54 42.09 -33.82
CA LEU A 475 -16.31 40.74 -34.30
C LEU A 475 -17.21 40.43 -35.49
N SER A 476 -16.68 39.70 -36.43
CA SER A 476 -17.48 39.06 -37.46
C SER A 476 -17.81 37.65 -37.03
N ILE A 477 -19.10 37.30 -36.95
CA ILE A 477 -19.57 35.97 -36.61
C ILE A 477 -20.28 35.37 -37.83
N LEU A 478 -20.04 34.11 -38.10
CA LEU A 478 -20.54 33.45 -39.31
C LEU A 478 -21.44 32.28 -38.92
N LYS A 479 -22.72 32.38 -39.31
CA LYS A 479 -23.67 31.29 -39.20
C LYS A 479 -23.65 30.43 -40.45
N LYS A 480 -23.38 29.14 -40.29
CA LYS A 480 -23.47 28.14 -41.36
C LYS A 480 -24.94 27.77 -41.61
N PRO A 481 -25.22 27.25 -42.81
CA PRO A 481 -26.53 26.69 -43.15
C PRO A 481 -26.99 25.59 -42.18
#